data_5338a3061808295686f330ee0e8e1fd1
#
_entry.id   5338a3061808295686f330ee0e8e1fd1
#
_cell.length_a   1.000
_cell.length_b   1.000
_cell.length_c   1.000
_cell.angle_alpha   90.00
_cell.angle_beta   90.00
_cell.angle_gamma   90.00
#
_symmetry.space_group_name_H-M   'P 1'
#
loop_
_entity.id
_entity.type
_entity.pdbx_description
1 polymer ?
#
loop_
_entity_poly.entity_id
_entity_poly.type
_entity_poly.pdbx_seq_one_letter_code
_entity_poly.pdbx_strand_id
1 'polypeptide(L)'
;MSILRGCIPNILTSFRIAGAFLLLFLTPMSMEFLGVYLLCGVSDMIDGWVARKLHVESRFGASFDGFADLVFILVCLVIFIPYFLLPIWLWIFAAVIFGMKLLSLCLRYKKEGVIGFSSSKMNKFAGALLFISPVAACFVGIIPPLVIAGLVCLVSAFLELKSFR
;
A
#
# COMPACT_ATOMS: atom_id res chain seq x y z
N MET A 1 14.09 -23.52 -18.51
CA MET A 1 13.57 -22.14 -18.71
C MET A 1 12.40 -21.79 -17.78
N SER A 2 11.63 -22.74 -17.24
CA SER A 2 10.49 -22.49 -16.32
C SER A 2 10.92 -21.99 -14.92
N ILE A 3 12.01 -22.49 -14.37
CA ILE A 3 12.52 -22.11 -13.03
C ILE A 3 12.97 -20.65 -13.00
N LEU A 4 13.67 -20.17 -14.02
CA LEU A 4 14.11 -18.77 -14.13
C LEU A 4 12.94 -17.78 -14.19
N ARG A 5 11.83 -18.16 -14.86
CA ARG A 5 10.63 -17.29 -14.95
C ARG A 5 9.92 -17.12 -13.62
N GLY A 6 9.95 -18.12 -12.73
CA GLY A 6 9.37 -18.02 -11.38
C GLY A 6 10.23 -17.24 -10.39
N CYS A 7 11.54 -17.04 -10.66
CA CYS A 7 12.43 -16.28 -9.80
C CYS A 7 12.31 -14.75 -9.98
N ILE A 8 11.86 -14.29 -11.15
CA ILE A 8 11.81 -12.85 -11.47
C ILE A 8 10.95 -12.05 -10.48
N PRO A 9 9.69 -12.45 -10.16
CA PRO A 9 8.90 -11.74 -9.16
C PRO A 9 9.58 -11.71 -7.79
N ASN A 10 10.15 -12.84 -7.34
CA ASN A 10 10.81 -12.93 -6.03
C ASN A 10 12.05 -12.03 -5.94
N ILE A 11 12.79 -11.83 -7.04
CA ILE A 11 13.94 -10.92 -7.08
C ILE A 11 13.45 -9.47 -6.93
N LEU A 12 12.38 -9.07 -7.63
CA LEU A 12 11.79 -7.74 -7.52
C LEU A 12 11.27 -7.48 -6.10
N THR A 13 10.60 -8.46 -5.49
CA THR A 13 10.14 -8.40 -4.10
C THR A 13 11.32 -8.25 -3.12
N SER A 14 12.42 -8.98 -3.33
CA SER A 14 13.64 -8.84 -2.51
C SER A 14 14.27 -7.46 -2.66
N PHE A 15 14.25 -6.90 -3.87
CA PHE A 15 14.74 -5.56 -4.13
C PHE A 15 13.90 -4.48 -3.41
N ARG A 16 12.58 -4.68 -3.30
CA ARG A 16 11.68 -3.80 -2.53
C ARG A 16 12.02 -3.83 -1.04
N ILE A 17 12.29 -5.00 -0.46
CA ILE A 17 12.69 -5.11 0.95
C ILE A 17 14.02 -4.39 1.19
N ALA A 18 15.02 -4.60 0.34
CA ALA A 18 16.30 -3.91 0.43
C ALA A 18 16.14 -2.38 0.28
N GLY A 19 15.32 -1.93 -0.68
CA GLY A 19 14.97 -0.53 -0.88
C GLY A 19 14.26 0.07 0.32
N ALA A 20 13.32 -0.66 0.94
CA ALA A 20 12.64 -0.22 2.16
C ALA A 20 13.64 0.03 3.30
N PHE A 21 14.56 -0.88 3.54
CA PHE A 21 15.61 -0.66 4.54
C PHE A 21 16.55 0.50 4.18
N LEU A 22 16.86 0.69 2.90
CA LEU A 22 17.67 1.81 2.45
C LEU A 22 17.01 3.16 2.77
N LEU A 23 15.68 3.27 2.69
CA LEU A 23 14.94 4.48 3.04
C LEU A 23 15.19 4.95 4.47
N LEU A 24 15.49 4.03 5.42
CA LEU A 24 15.80 4.40 6.81
C LEU A 24 17.10 5.21 6.96
N PHE A 25 18.00 5.10 6.00
CA PHE A 25 19.30 5.77 6.01
C PHE A 25 19.32 7.05 5.17
N LEU A 26 18.26 7.32 4.41
CA LEU A 26 18.14 8.49 3.57
C LEU A 26 17.41 9.62 4.30
N THR A 27 17.78 10.85 3.99
CA THR A 27 17.06 12.03 4.51
C THR A 27 15.63 12.04 3.95
N PRO A 28 14.59 12.04 4.80
CA PRO A 28 13.22 12.06 4.34
C PRO A 28 12.95 13.23 3.39
N MET A 29 12.21 12.99 2.31
CA MET A 29 11.88 13.95 1.26
C MET A 29 13.05 14.47 0.41
N SER A 30 14.27 13.92 0.56
CA SER A 30 15.35 14.21 -0.41
C SER A 30 15.04 13.59 -1.77
N MET A 31 15.73 14.04 -2.82
CA MET A 31 15.55 13.47 -4.17
C MET A 31 15.93 12.00 -4.22
N GLU A 32 16.97 11.59 -3.48
CA GLU A 32 17.37 10.18 -3.37
C GLU A 32 16.30 9.35 -2.67
N PHE A 33 15.73 9.87 -1.57
CA PHE A 33 14.63 9.23 -0.85
C PHE A 33 13.43 9.02 -1.77
N LEU A 34 12.97 10.07 -2.45
CA LEU A 34 11.83 10.00 -3.37
C LEU A 34 12.09 9.04 -4.53
N GLY A 35 13.32 9.02 -5.05
CA GLY A 35 13.73 8.08 -6.09
C GLY A 35 13.60 6.62 -5.64
N VAL A 36 14.17 6.26 -4.49
CA VAL A 36 14.08 4.91 -3.94
C VAL A 36 12.64 4.55 -3.58
N TYR A 37 11.89 5.49 -2.98
CA TYR A 37 10.48 5.30 -2.63
C TYR A 37 9.63 4.96 -3.86
N LEU A 38 9.75 5.76 -4.93
CA LEU A 38 9.02 5.53 -6.18
C LEU A 38 9.45 4.23 -6.86
N LEU A 39 10.74 3.91 -6.86
CA LEU A 39 11.24 2.63 -7.41
C LEU A 39 10.65 1.43 -6.68
N CYS A 40 10.54 1.49 -5.35
CA CYS A 40 9.89 0.43 -4.56
C CYS A 40 8.42 0.25 -4.96
N GLY A 41 7.66 1.34 -5.11
CA GLY A 41 6.25 1.25 -5.50
C GLY A 41 6.04 0.82 -6.96
N VAL A 42 6.90 1.28 -7.88
CA VAL A 42 6.85 0.85 -9.28
C VAL A 42 7.22 -0.62 -9.41
N SER A 43 8.21 -1.12 -8.64
CA SER A 43 8.57 -2.53 -8.65
C SER A 43 7.41 -3.44 -8.24
N ASP A 44 6.59 -3.02 -7.25
CA ASP A 44 5.36 -3.71 -6.84
C ASP A 44 4.33 -3.82 -7.98
N MET A 45 4.15 -2.74 -8.74
CA MET A 45 3.24 -2.78 -9.88
C MET A 45 3.74 -3.70 -11.00
N ILE A 46 5.07 -3.74 -11.20
CA ILE A 46 5.70 -4.53 -12.26
C ILE A 46 5.69 -6.02 -11.91
N ASP A 47 6.06 -6.40 -10.68
CA ASP A 47 6.12 -7.83 -10.29
C ASP A 47 4.73 -8.48 -10.32
N GLY A 48 3.70 -7.81 -9.83
CA GLY A 48 2.33 -8.28 -9.93
C GLY A 48 1.82 -8.38 -11.38
N TRP A 49 2.25 -7.47 -12.27
CA TRP A 49 1.90 -7.55 -13.69
C TRP A 49 2.65 -8.70 -14.39
N VAL A 50 3.96 -8.85 -14.10
CA VAL A 50 4.81 -9.91 -14.66
C VAL A 50 4.31 -11.29 -14.22
N ALA A 51 4.00 -11.48 -12.94
CA ALA A 51 3.50 -12.75 -12.40
C ALA A 51 2.21 -13.20 -13.12
N ARG A 52 1.26 -12.28 -13.30
CA ARG A 52 0.01 -12.53 -14.04
C ARG A 52 0.25 -12.86 -15.49
N LYS A 53 1.11 -12.09 -16.19
CA LYS A 53 1.39 -12.27 -17.62
C LYS A 53 2.12 -13.58 -17.92
N LEU A 54 3.00 -14.01 -17.02
CA LEU A 54 3.79 -15.23 -17.17
C LEU A 54 3.08 -16.48 -16.63
N HIS A 55 1.90 -16.33 -15.99
CA HIS A 55 1.17 -17.43 -15.32
C HIS A 55 2.05 -18.21 -14.33
N VAL A 56 2.95 -17.53 -13.62
CA VAL A 56 3.88 -18.11 -12.62
C VAL A 56 3.49 -17.75 -11.17
N GLU A 57 2.23 -17.46 -10.96
CA GLU A 57 1.69 -17.19 -9.61
C GLU A 57 1.88 -18.42 -8.71
N SER A 58 2.60 -18.25 -7.61
CA SER A 58 2.78 -19.29 -6.59
C SER A 58 2.26 -18.80 -5.24
N ARG A 59 1.76 -19.72 -4.41
CA ARG A 59 1.33 -19.39 -3.05
C ARG A 59 2.48 -18.77 -2.22
N PHE A 60 3.69 -19.28 -2.39
CA PHE A 60 4.87 -18.75 -1.73
C PHE A 60 5.20 -17.33 -2.21
N GLY A 61 5.21 -17.09 -3.55
CA GLY A 61 5.46 -15.76 -4.11
C GLY A 61 4.45 -14.72 -3.63
N ALA A 62 3.16 -15.06 -3.62
CA ALA A 62 2.11 -14.16 -3.12
C ALA A 62 2.25 -13.85 -1.62
N SER A 63 2.67 -14.83 -0.80
CA SER A 63 2.93 -14.59 0.63
C SER A 63 4.17 -13.75 0.85
N PHE A 64 5.22 -13.96 0.06
CA PHE A 64 6.47 -13.19 0.14
C PHE A 64 6.28 -11.75 -0.31
N ASP A 65 5.49 -11.52 -1.34
CA ASP A 65 5.07 -10.20 -1.81
C ASP A 65 4.28 -9.44 -0.73
N GLY A 66 3.25 -10.06 -0.16
CA GLY A 66 2.51 -9.46 0.95
C GLY A 66 3.38 -9.15 2.19
N PHE A 67 4.41 -9.96 2.46
CA PHE A 67 5.38 -9.66 3.51
C PHE A 67 6.24 -8.44 3.17
N ALA A 68 6.71 -8.32 1.93
CA ALA A 68 7.50 -7.17 1.47
C ALA A 68 6.70 -5.86 1.53
N ASP A 69 5.41 -5.91 1.15
CA ASP A 69 4.50 -4.78 1.26
C ASP A 69 4.34 -4.34 2.71
N LEU A 70 4.16 -5.29 3.62
CA LEU A 70 4.03 -4.99 5.04
C LEU A 70 5.31 -4.34 5.58
N VAL A 71 6.49 -4.85 5.23
CA VAL A 71 7.78 -4.25 5.60
C VAL A 71 7.89 -2.84 5.06
N PHE A 72 7.58 -2.63 3.78
CA PHE A 72 7.62 -1.30 3.16
C PHE A 72 6.69 -0.31 3.86
N ILE A 73 5.45 -0.70 4.14
CA ILE A 73 4.47 0.13 4.86
C ILE A 73 4.98 0.47 6.27
N LEU A 74 5.49 -0.50 7.02
CA LEU A 74 6.02 -0.26 8.36
C LEU A 74 7.20 0.72 8.36
N VAL A 75 8.13 0.56 7.41
CA VAL A 75 9.26 1.50 7.26
C VAL A 75 8.76 2.90 6.91
N CYS A 76 7.82 3.03 5.98
CA CYS A 76 7.20 4.31 5.65
C CYS A 76 6.53 4.97 6.86
N LEU A 77 5.79 4.21 7.67
CA LEU A 77 5.17 4.73 8.90
C LEU A 77 6.22 5.22 9.90
N VAL A 78 7.29 4.45 10.12
CA VAL A 78 8.39 4.84 11.03
C VAL A 78 9.05 6.15 10.58
N ILE A 79 9.18 6.37 9.27
CA ILE A 79 9.79 7.59 8.72
C ILE A 79 8.78 8.77 8.73
N PHE A 80 7.57 8.56 8.25
CA PHE A 80 6.63 9.66 7.99
C PHE A 80 5.92 10.16 9.24
N ILE A 81 5.64 9.29 10.22
CA ILE A 81 4.98 9.70 11.47
C ILE A 81 5.75 10.81 12.20
N PRO A 82 7.05 10.63 12.52
CA PRO A 82 7.81 11.68 13.19
C PRO A 82 8.14 12.87 12.29
N TYR A 83 8.28 12.64 10.98
CA TYR A 83 8.66 13.69 10.04
C TYR A 83 7.55 14.72 9.83
N PHE A 84 6.31 14.28 9.66
CA PHE A 84 5.20 15.19 9.31
C PHE A 84 4.44 15.77 10.51
N LEU A 85 4.66 15.28 11.73
CA LEU A 85 3.97 15.76 12.96
C LEU A 85 2.46 15.98 12.73
N LEU A 86 1.79 14.94 12.22
CA LEU A 86 0.40 15.04 11.79
C LEU A 86 -0.53 15.45 12.93
N PRO A 87 -1.48 16.38 12.71
CA PRO A 87 -2.43 16.82 13.72
C PRO A 87 -3.36 15.68 14.17
N ILE A 88 -3.77 15.71 15.43
CA ILE A 88 -4.55 14.64 16.09
C ILE A 88 -5.83 14.28 15.33
N TRP A 89 -6.48 15.25 14.69
CA TRP A 89 -7.70 15.01 13.93
C TRP A 89 -7.49 14.09 12.72
N LEU A 90 -6.31 14.10 12.09
CA LEU A 90 -5.96 13.16 11.01
C LEU A 90 -5.84 11.73 11.53
N TRP A 91 -5.34 11.55 12.74
CA TRP A 91 -5.29 10.23 13.39
C TRP A 91 -6.68 9.69 13.69
N ILE A 92 -7.57 10.55 14.19
CA ILE A 92 -8.98 10.18 14.41
C ILE A 92 -9.64 9.80 13.08
N PHE A 93 -9.40 10.58 12.03
CA PHE A 93 -9.92 10.31 10.67
C PHE A 93 -9.42 8.96 10.13
N ALA A 94 -8.12 8.69 10.26
CA ALA A 94 -7.52 7.41 9.87
C ALA A 94 -8.10 6.24 10.68
N ALA A 95 -8.30 6.41 11.99
CA ALA A 95 -8.89 5.38 12.86
C ALA A 95 -10.33 5.05 12.45
N VAL A 96 -11.13 6.04 12.08
CA VAL A 96 -12.50 5.83 11.58
C VAL A 96 -12.48 5.02 10.28
N ILE A 97 -11.62 5.37 9.32
CA ILE A 97 -11.49 4.63 8.06
C ILE A 97 -11.05 3.20 8.32
N PHE A 98 -10.07 3.00 9.20
CA PHE A 98 -9.57 1.68 9.57
C PHE A 98 -10.67 0.83 10.23
N GLY A 99 -11.44 1.41 11.16
CA GLY A 99 -12.58 0.74 11.79
C GLY A 99 -13.64 0.30 10.78
N MET A 100 -13.99 1.17 9.82
CA MET A 100 -14.94 0.82 8.75
C MET A 100 -14.41 -0.31 7.86
N LYS A 101 -13.12 -0.32 7.55
CA LYS A 101 -12.48 -1.38 6.77
C LYS A 101 -12.46 -2.72 7.53
N LEU A 102 -12.17 -2.70 8.82
CA LEU A 102 -12.24 -3.90 9.67
C LEU A 102 -13.67 -4.44 9.75
N LEU A 103 -14.67 -3.57 9.92
CA LEU A 103 -16.07 -3.98 9.92
C LEU A 103 -16.47 -4.62 8.60
N SER A 104 -16.08 -4.01 7.48
CA SER A 104 -16.30 -4.59 6.14
C SER A 104 -15.67 -5.99 5.99
N LEU A 105 -14.45 -6.17 6.48
CA LEU A 105 -13.75 -7.45 6.48
C LEU A 105 -14.48 -8.50 7.32
N CYS A 106 -14.92 -8.14 8.54
CA CYS A 106 -15.67 -9.01 9.43
C CYS A 106 -17.02 -9.46 8.83
N LEU A 107 -17.76 -8.52 8.22
CA LEU A 107 -19.03 -8.80 7.57
C LEU A 107 -18.85 -9.74 6.37
N ARG A 108 -17.79 -9.51 5.59
CA ARG A 108 -17.44 -10.38 4.48
C ARG A 108 -17.08 -11.77 4.91
N TYR A 109 -16.26 -11.92 5.95
CA TYR A 109 -15.93 -13.22 6.52
C TYR A 109 -17.16 -14.00 6.97
N LYS A 110 -18.12 -13.32 7.63
CA LYS A 110 -19.39 -13.95 8.05
C LYS A 110 -20.25 -14.40 6.87
N LYS A 111 -20.24 -13.66 5.75
CA LYS A 111 -21.12 -13.93 4.59
C LYS A 111 -20.52 -14.91 3.58
N GLU A 112 -19.22 -14.79 3.32
CA GLU A 112 -18.52 -15.51 2.24
C GLU A 112 -17.53 -16.58 2.78
N GLY A 113 -17.21 -16.56 4.08
CA GLY A 113 -16.22 -17.47 4.68
C GLY A 113 -14.79 -17.23 4.21
N VAL A 114 -14.54 -16.14 3.46
CA VAL A 114 -13.24 -15.81 2.86
C VAL A 114 -12.65 -14.57 3.53
N ILE A 115 -11.42 -14.69 3.99
CA ILE A 115 -10.64 -13.54 4.47
C ILE A 115 -9.98 -12.88 3.25
N GLY A 116 -10.48 -11.73 2.82
CA GLY A 116 -9.88 -10.99 1.71
C GLY A 116 -10.46 -9.59 1.60
N PHE A 117 -9.61 -8.63 1.26
CA PHE A 117 -10.06 -7.27 0.95
C PHE A 117 -10.80 -7.26 -0.40
N SER A 118 -11.85 -6.44 -0.48
CA SER A 118 -12.56 -6.25 -1.74
C SER A 118 -11.61 -5.67 -2.78
N SER A 119 -11.48 -6.36 -3.92
CA SER A 119 -10.66 -5.91 -5.06
C SER A 119 -11.36 -4.80 -5.87
N SER A 120 -12.10 -3.91 -5.20
CA SER A 120 -12.78 -2.79 -5.84
C SER A 120 -11.76 -1.85 -6.52
N LYS A 121 -12.14 -1.33 -7.69
CA LYS A 121 -11.35 -0.29 -8.40
C LYS A 121 -11.10 0.93 -7.50
N MET A 122 -12.07 1.29 -6.65
CA MET A 122 -11.96 2.38 -5.69
C MET A 122 -10.87 2.12 -4.63
N ASN A 123 -10.73 0.90 -4.14
CA ASN A 123 -9.67 0.54 -3.19
C ASN A 123 -8.27 0.67 -3.81
N LYS A 124 -8.11 0.23 -5.04
CA LYS A 124 -6.84 0.37 -5.78
C LYS A 124 -6.50 1.84 -6.02
N PHE A 125 -7.50 2.64 -6.39
CA PHE A 125 -7.32 4.07 -6.59
C PHE A 125 -6.96 4.80 -5.28
N ALA A 126 -7.63 4.46 -4.18
CA ALA A 126 -7.33 5.00 -2.86
C ALA A 126 -5.90 4.66 -2.40
N GLY A 127 -5.45 3.41 -2.61
CA GLY A 127 -4.07 2.99 -2.34
C GLY A 127 -3.04 3.77 -3.17
N ALA A 128 -3.31 3.97 -4.46
CA ALA A 128 -2.45 4.77 -5.33
C ALA A 128 -2.35 6.23 -4.87
N LEU A 129 -3.46 6.85 -4.43
CA LEU A 129 -3.46 8.21 -3.87
C LEU A 129 -2.65 8.29 -2.57
N LEU A 130 -2.79 7.31 -1.68
CA LEU A 130 -1.99 7.24 -0.46
C LEU A 130 -0.50 7.07 -0.78
N PHE A 131 -0.16 6.25 -1.76
CA PHE A 131 1.22 6.07 -2.22
C PHE A 131 1.81 7.37 -2.81
N ILE A 132 1.03 8.14 -3.56
CA ILE A 132 1.48 9.39 -4.18
C ILE A 132 1.52 10.54 -3.15
N SER A 133 0.81 10.45 -2.02
CA SER A 133 0.67 11.55 -1.06
C SER A 133 1.99 12.11 -0.51
N PRO A 134 3.05 11.32 -0.19
CA PRO A 134 4.33 11.87 0.24
C PRO A 134 5.05 12.66 -0.87
N VAL A 135 4.91 12.22 -2.12
CA VAL A 135 5.49 12.93 -3.27
C VAL A 135 4.76 14.27 -3.49
N ALA A 136 3.43 14.27 -3.44
CA ALA A 136 2.62 15.47 -3.54
C ALA A 136 2.89 16.45 -2.39
N ALA A 137 3.25 15.93 -1.21
CA ALA A 137 3.59 16.74 -0.04
C ALA A 137 4.78 17.68 -0.28
N CYS A 138 5.70 17.34 -1.19
CA CYS A 138 6.81 18.20 -1.56
C CYS A 138 6.36 19.52 -2.24
N PHE A 139 5.16 19.54 -2.84
CA PHE A 139 4.65 20.69 -3.60
C PHE A 139 3.57 21.47 -2.84
N VAL A 140 2.68 20.78 -2.15
CA VAL A 140 1.48 21.38 -1.52
C VAL A 140 1.36 21.11 -0.02
N GLY A 141 2.38 20.52 0.60
CA GLY A 141 2.33 20.05 1.98
C GLY A 141 1.58 18.72 2.11
N ILE A 142 1.72 18.06 3.27
CA ILE A 142 1.21 16.69 3.47
C ILE A 142 -0.30 16.63 3.72
N ILE A 143 -0.89 17.67 4.30
CA ILE A 143 -2.30 17.64 4.74
C ILE A 143 -3.27 17.49 3.55
N PRO A 144 -3.22 18.32 2.48
CA PRO A 144 -4.17 18.21 1.38
C PRO A 144 -4.19 16.84 0.69
N PRO A 145 -3.03 16.25 0.29
CA PRO A 145 -3.04 14.92 -0.35
C PRO A 145 -3.55 13.82 0.57
N LEU A 146 -3.22 13.86 1.89
CA LEU A 146 -3.73 12.88 2.84
C LEU A 146 -5.24 12.99 3.04
N VAL A 147 -5.79 14.19 3.10
CA VAL A 147 -7.24 14.40 3.21
C VAL A 147 -7.95 13.88 1.97
N ILE A 148 -7.45 14.18 0.78
CA ILE A 148 -8.04 13.70 -0.48
C ILE A 148 -8.01 12.17 -0.53
N ALA A 149 -6.86 11.55 -0.25
CA ALA A 149 -6.72 10.10 -0.21
C ALA A 149 -7.64 9.47 0.85
N GLY A 150 -7.72 10.07 2.04
CA GLY A 150 -8.59 9.63 3.12
C GLY A 150 -10.07 9.71 2.76
N LEU A 151 -10.53 10.77 2.10
CA LEU A 151 -11.91 10.89 1.62
C LEU A 151 -12.26 9.78 0.61
N VAL A 152 -11.35 9.48 -0.33
CA VAL A 152 -11.54 8.38 -1.27
C VAL A 152 -11.57 7.02 -0.56
N CYS A 153 -10.72 6.81 0.46
CA CYS A 153 -10.74 5.61 1.30
C CYS A 153 -12.08 5.48 2.06
N LEU A 154 -12.59 6.59 2.59
CA LEU A 154 -13.86 6.62 3.33
C LEU A 154 -15.03 6.27 2.41
N VAL A 155 -15.10 6.89 1.24
CA VAL A 155 -16.13 6.57 0.22
C VAL A 155 -16.05 5.10 -0.19
N SER A 156 -14.84 4.58 -0.42
CA SER A 156 -14.63 3.16 -0.75
C SER A 156 -15.13 2.24 0.36
N ALA A 157 -14.81 2.54 1.64
CA ALA A 157 -15.25 1.75 2.79
C ALA A 157 -16.78 1.79 2.94
N PHE A 158 -17.40 2.96 2.71
CA PHE A 158 -18.86 3.11 2.77
C PHE A 158 -19.56 2.30 1.67
N LEU A 159 -19.06 2.35 0.43
CA LEU A 159 -19.60 1.57 -0.68
C LEU A 159 -19.50 0.06 -0.44
N GLU A 160 -18.39 -0.39 0.16
CA GLU A 160 -18.24 -1.79 0.57
C GLU A 160 -19.28 -2.19 1.61
N LEU A 161 -19.48 -1.40 2.66
CA LEU A 161 -20.47 -1.67 3.69
C LEU A 161 -21.90 -1.70 3.11
N LYS A 162 -22.22 -0.80 2.15
CA LYS A 162 -23.51 -0.77 1.49
C LYS A 162 -23.79 -2.02 0.64
N SER A 163 -22.74 -2.64 0.07
CA SER A 163 -22.89 -3.85 -0.76
C SER A 163 -23.28 -5.10 0.04
N PHE A 164 -23.12 -5.06 1.38
CA PHE A 164 -23.51 -6.16 2.27
C PHE A 164 -24.94 -6.05 2.82
N ARG A 165 -25.60 -4.92 2.58
CA ARG A 165 -26.99 -4.67 2.95
C ARG A 165 -27.94 -5.09 1.84
#